data_e960332ca3a170e5c1bb9523d8dfa073
#
_entry.id   e960332ca3a170e5c1bb9523d8dfa073
#
_cell.length_a   1.000
_cell.length_b   1.000
_cell.length_c   1.000
_cell.angle_alpha   90.00
_cell.angle_beta   90.00
_cell.angle_gamma   90.00
#
_symmetry.space_group_name_H-M   'P 1'
#
loop_
_entity.id
_entity.type
_entity.pdbx_description
1 polymer ?
#
loop_
_entity_poly.entity_id
_entity_poly.type
_entity_poly.pdbx_seq_one_letter_code
_entity_poly.pdbx_strand_id
1 'polypeptide(L)'
;MGKTGTTGKTGQPPWAKRILKLLEQAKAKDPDLVRFGAYSHKYKLSPPASEETIQKFEEQEGIRLPEEYRDFLLFVGNGGAGPYYGLYGVKTQEKELHDSHGSRLYRVQEEPVIYPKMSDEDWNRVADPEGRRKGEEVYPYTGVLPIGTQGCTLMTGLMLTGPYRGQVVYYDNDFCGPPFFVREKGFLSWYERWLREVIAGYNDEECGFGLNVDGNPRQLMELYEQTEDPEERKEIIDSYYKFETLTGKQKTYFKQACVEETDMEVRMKLIKMLVRFHVPGMTKEIEKLWEYGAYAE
;
A
#
# COMPACT_ATOMS: atom_id res chain seq x y z
N MET A 1 7.42 -22.62 42.99
CA MET A 1 6.30 -23.21 42.24
C MET A 1 5.27 -22.12 42.00
N GLY A 2 5.28 -21.50 40.84
CA GLY A 2 4.31 -20.52 40.43
C GLY A 2 3.97 -20.85 38.97
N LYS A 3 2.81 -21.49 38.75
CA LYS A 3 2.28 -21.75 37.40
C LYS A 3 1.78 -20.43 36.85
N THR A 4 2.50 -19.84 35.91
CA THR A 4 1.97 -18.79 35.03
C THR A 4 1.03 -19.44 34.04
N GLY A 5 -0.27 -19.35 34.32
CA GLY A 5 -1.32 -19.83 33.44
C GLY A 5 -1.36 -18.98 32.17
N THR A 6 -1.00 -19.57 31.06
CA THR A 6 -1.35 -19.10 29.73
C THR A 6 -2.85 -19.23 29.58
N THR A 7 -3.58 -18.13 29.78
CA THR A 7 -4.99 -18.04 29.43
C THR A 7 -5.10 -18.05 27.90
N GLY A 8 -5.31 -19.24 27.34
CA GLY A 8 -5.69 -19.37 25.93
C GLY A 8 -6.96 -18.55 25.69
N LYS A 9 -6.87 -17.50 24.86
CA LYS A 9 -8.03 -16.74 24.38
C LYS A 9 -8.90 -17.68 23.52
N THR A 10 -9.92 -18.29 24.13
CA THR A 10 -10.83 -19.24 23.51
C THR A 10 -11.94 -18.52 22.72
N GLY A 11 -11.60 -17.70 21.74
CA GLY A 11 -12.59 -17.07 20.88
C GLY A 11 -11.93 -16.10 19.89
N GLN A 12 -12.46 -16.07 18.66
CA GLN A 12 -12.05 -15.13 17.65
C GLN A 12 -12.36 -13.69 18.10
N PRO A 13 -11.38 -12.78 18.11
CA PRO A 13 -11.59 -11.41 18.60
C PRO A 13 -12.60 -10.63 17.72
N PRO A 14 -13.30 -9.62 18.28
CA PRO A 14 -14.32 -8.87 17.53
C PRO A 14 -13.82 -8.23 16.25
N TRP A 15 -12.58 -7.71 16.23
CA TRP A 15 -11.98 -7.11 15.05
C TRP A 15 -11.77 -8.15 13.92
N ALA A 16 -11.37 -9.39 14.23
CA ALA A 16 -11.20 -10.43 13.24
C ALA A 16 -12.54 -10.82 12.60
N LYS A 17 -13.61 -10.92 13.39
CA LYS A 17 -14.97 -11.13 12.86
C LYS A 17 -15.40 -10.00 11.94
N ARG A 18 -15.05 -8.74 12.28
CA ARG A 18 -15.31 -7.57 11.43
C ARG A 18 -14.58 -7.69 10.08
N ILE A 19 -13.29 -8.01 10.09
CA ILE A 19 -12.48 -8.21 8.87
C ILE A 19 -13.11 -9.29 7.99
N LEU A 20 -13.46 -10.45 8.55
CA LEU A 20 -14.09 -11.54 7.78
C LEU A 20 -15.43 -11.12 7.18
N LYS A 21 -16.24 -10.36 7.93
CA LYS A 21 -17.49 -9.81 7.40
C LYS A 21 -17.25 -8.83 6.24
N LEU A 22 -16.27 -7.95 6.36
CA LEU A 22 -15.87 -7.04 5.27
C LEU A 22 -15.37 -7.80 4.06
N LEU A 23 -14.60 -8.87 4.25
CA LEU A 23 -14.11 -9.71 3.15
C LEU A 23 -15.27 -10.35 2.36
N GLU A 24 -16.29 -10.87 3.04
CA GLU A 24 -17.48 -11.41 2.37
C GLU A 24 -18.26 -10.31 1.62
N GLN A 25 -18.33 -9.11 2.16
CA GLN A 25 -18.96 -7.96 1.49
C GLN A 25 -18.14 -7.54 0.25
N ALA A 26 -16.81 -7.48 0.35
CA ALA A 26 -15.92 -7.17 -0.77
C ALA A 26 -16.07 -8.19 -1.89
N LYS A 27 -16.07 -9.48 -1.55
CA LYS A 27 -16.33 -10.58 -2.49
C LYS A 27 -17.68 -10.46 -3.22
N ALA A 28 -18.73 -10.08 -2.49
CA ALA A 28 -20.05 -9.89 -3.06
C ALA A 28 -20.12 -8.68 -4.01
N LYS A 29 -19.21 -7.70 -3.84
CA LYS A 29 -19.10 -6.51 -4.70
C LYS A 29 -18.29 -6.73 -5.96
N ASP A 30 -17.41 -7.74 -5.98
CA ASP A 30 -16.58 -8.09 -7.14
C ASP A 30 -16.80 -9.57 -7.53
N PRO A 31 -18.03 -9.94 -7.94
CA PRO A 31 -18.37 -11.33 -8.26
C PRO A 31 -17.62 -11.87 -9.49
N ASP A 32 -17.28 -10.97 -10.42
CA ASP A 32 -16.59 -11.28 -11.67
C ASP A 32 -15.06 -11.20 -11.55
N LEU A 33 -14.55 -10.88 -10.35
CA LEU A 33 -13.12 -10.79 -10.03
C LEU A 33 -12.37 -9.83 -10.96
N VAL A 34 -12.98 -8.68 -11.27
CA VAL A 34 -12.43 -7.67 -12.17
C VAL A 34 -11.35 -6.79 -11.52
N ARG A 35 -11.29 -6.77 -10.18
CA ARG A 35 -10.24 -6.04 -9.47
C ARG A 35 -8.87 -6.63 -9.77
N PHE A 36 -7.88 -5.75 -9.89
CA PHE A 36 -6.51 -6.17 -10.20
C PHE A 36 -6.02 -7.24 -9.22
N GLY A 37 -5.63 -8.40 -9.73
CA GLY A 37 -5.14 -9.54 -8.97
C GLY A 37 -6.20 -10.38 -8.26
N ALA A 38 -7.48 -9.95 -8.19
CA ALA A 38 -8.55 -10.64 -7.46
C ALA A 38 -8.78 -12.09 -7.97
N TYR A 39 -8.56 -12.34 -9.24
CA TYR A 39 -8.68 -13.69 -9.82
C TYR A 39 -7.70 -14.70 -9.19
N SER A 40 -6.57 -14.25 -8.63
CA SER A 40 -5.57 -15.10 -8.00
C SER A 40 -6.04 -15.63 -6.64
N HIS A 41 -6.61 -14.78 -5.81
CA HIS A 41 -7.05 -15.16 -4.46
C HIS A 41 -8.56 -15.39 -4.36
N LYS A 42 -9.40 -14.83 -5.26
CA LYS A 42 -10.86 -15.00 -5.31
C LYS A 42 -11.54 -14.67 -3.98
N TYR A 43 -10.99 -13.70 -3.25
CA TYR A 43 -11.39 -13.32 -1.90
C TYR A 43 -11.38 -14.50 -0.90
N LYS A 44 -10.51 -15.48 -1.10
CA LYS A 44 -10.36 -16.64 -0.21
C LYS A 44 -9.10 -16.48 0.64
N LEU A 45 -9.25 -16.73 1.93
CA LEU A 45 -8.14 -16.86 2.87
C LEU A 45 -7.75 -18.34 3.02
N SER A 46 -6.47 -18.58 3.25
CA SER A 46 -6.02 -19.86 3.78
C SER A 46 -6.46 -19.97 5.25
N PRO A 47 -6.63 -21.19 5.78
CA PRO A 47 -6.94 -21.37 7.20
C PRO A 47 -5.91 -20.64 8.09
N PRO A 48 -6.33 -20.09 9.24
CA PRO A 48 -5.42 -19.46 10.19
C PRO A 48 -4.25 -20.37 10.57
N ALA A 49 -3.09 -19.79 10.79
CA ALA A 49 -1.91 -20.50 11.29
C ALA A 49 -2.09 -20.89 12.75
N SER A 50 -1.46 -21.99 13.18
CA SER A 50 -1.35 -22.30 14.60
C SER A 50 -0.28 -21.43 15.27
N GLU A 51 -0.40 -21.24 16.58
CA GLU A 51 0.62 -20.58 17.40
C GLU A 51 2.00 -21.23 17.21
N GLU A 52 2.05 -22.57 17.19
CA GLU A 52 3.29 -23.33 16.97
C GLU A 52 3.92 -23.04 15.60
N THR A 53 3.10 -22.90 14.55
CA THR A 53 3.59 -22.56 13.20
C THR A 53 4.26 -21.19 13.18
N ILE A 54 3.63 -20.20 13.82
CA ILE A 54 4.17 -18.84 13.87
C ILE A 54 5.42 -18.77 14.74
N GLN A 55 5.42 -19.40 15.91
CA GLN A 55 6.59 -19.44 16.79
C GLN A 55 7.79 -20.08 16.10
N LYS A 56 7.58 -21.21 15.42
CA LYS A 56 8.62 -21.88 14.65
C LYS A 56 9.21 -20.97 13.57
N PHE A 57 8.38 -20.26 12.84
CA PHE A 57 8.81 -19.29 11.83
C PHE A 57 9.61 -18.15 12.45
N GLU A 58 9.11 -17.56 13.54
CA GLU A 58 9.79 -16.48 14.27
C GLU A 58 11.16 -16.94 14.80
N GLU A 59 11.26 -18.17 15.31
CA GLU A 59 12.50 -18.76 15.81
C GLU A 59 13.50 -19.05 14.69
N GLN A 60 13.03 -19.64 13.58
CA GLN A 60 13.87 -19.99 12.42
C GLN A 60 14.46 -18.76 11.75
N GLU A 61 13.63 -17.70 11.59
CA GLU A 61 14.06 -16.47 10.97
C GLU A 61 14.71 -15.49 11.95
N GLY A 62 14.66 -15.77 13.25
CA GLY A 62 15.21 -14.92 14.31
C GLY A 62 14.51 -13.57 14.41
N ILE A 63 13.20 -13.54 14.18
CA ILE A 63 12.36 -12.33 14.13
C ILE A 63 11.24 -12.39 15.16
N ARG A 64 10.57 -11.25 15.31
CA ARG A 64 9.26 -11.15 15.97
C ARG A 64 8.31 -10.40 15.05
N LEU A 65 7.23 -11.04 14.69
CA LEU A 65 6.19 -10.39 13.87
C LEU A 65 5.55 -9.22 14.62
N PRO A 66 5.18 -8.13 13.92
CA PRO A 66 4.32 -7.11 14.50
C PRO A 66 3.00 -7.71 14.97
N GLU A 67 2.50 -7.26 16.13
CA GLU A 67 1.35 -7.88 16.82
C GLU A 67 0.11 -7.96 15.93
N GLU A 68 -0.24 -6.87 15.23
CA GLU A 68 -1.40 -6.84 14.33
C GLU A 68 -1.31 -7.90 13.21
N TYR A 69 -0.14 -8.06 12.62
CA TYR A 69 0.07 -9.04 11.55
C TYR A 69 0.08 -10.47 12.09
N ARG A 70 0.74 -10.68 13.22
CA ARG A 70 0.75 -11.97 13.92
C ARG A 70 -0.66 -12.43 14.30
N ASP A 71 -1.44 -11.53 14.84
CA ASP A 71 -2.83 -11.78 15.21
C ASP A 71 -3.70 -12.03 13.95
N PHE A 72 -3.45 -11.34 12.84
CA PHE A 72 -4.12 -11.62 11.57
C PHE A 72 -3.86 -13.06 11.11
N LEU A 73 -2.62 -13.53 11.15
CA LEU A 73 -2.28 -14.90 10.80
C LEU A 73 -2.97 -15.94 11.70
N LEU A 74 -3.14 -15.64 12.99
CA LEU A 74 -3.78 -16.52 13.98
C LEU A 74 -5.30 -16.55 13.90
N PHE A 75 -5.95 -15.42 13.61
CA PHE A 75 -7.39 -15.29 13.79
C PHE A 75 -8.17 -15.03 12.49
N VAL A 76 -7.51 -14.60 11.43
CA VAL A 76 -8.15 -14.25 10.15
C VAL A 76 -7.76 -15.24 9.06
N GLY A 77 -6.46 -15.36 8.75
CA GLY A 77 -5.99 -16.27 7.73
C GLY A 77 -4.48 -16.25 7.52
N ASN A 78 -3.93 -17.39 7.14
CA ASN A 78 -2.50 -17.57 6.85
C ASN A 78 -2.23 -17.31 5.36
N GLY A 79 -2.42 -16.07 4.92
CA GLY A 79 -2.32 -15.67 3.53
C GLY A 79 -3.61 -15.86 2.73
N GLY A 80 -3.55 -15.56 1.45
CA GLY A 80 -4.69 -15.58 0.52
C GLY A 80 -5.18 -14.18 0.17
N ALA A 81 -6.47 -13.89 0.34
CA ALA A 81 -7.07 -12.61 -0.04
C ALA A 81 -6.33 -11.40 0.52
N GLY A 82 -6.07 -10.42 -0.32
CA GLY A 82 -5.40 -9.16 -0.02
C GLY A 82 -5.32 -8.28 -1.24
N PRO A 83 -4.80 -7.05 -1.12
CA PRO A 83 -4.56 -6.20 -2.27
C PRO A 83 -3.68 -6.87 -3.33
N TYR A 84 -3.84 -6.47 -4.58
CA TYR A 84 -3.10 -7.02 -5.72
C TYR A 84 -3.27 -8.53 -5.82
N TYR A 85 -2.19 -9.32 -5.87
CA TYR A 85 -2.26 -10.78 -5.96
C TYR A 85 -2.48 -11.48 -4.61
N GLY A 86 -2.71 -10.72 -3.55
CA GLY A 86 -3.01 -11.21 -2.21
C GLY A 86 -1.81 -11.34 -1.29
N LEU A 87 -2.04 -11.97 -0.15
CA LEU A 87 -1.04 -12.12 0.92
C LEU A 87 -0.37 -13.49 0.88
N TYR A 88 0.92 -13.50 1.17
CA TYR A 88 1.69 -14.71 1.41
C TYR A 88 1.35 -15.32 2.78
N GLY A 89 1.23 -16.65 2.82
CA GLY A 89 1.24 -17.38 4.08
C GLY A 89 2.66 -17.65 4.55
N VAL A 90 2.82 -18.06 5.82
CA VAL A 90 4.11 -18.29 6.47
C VAL A 90 5.08 -19.15 5.64
N LYS A 91 4.59 -20.26 5.02
CA LYS A 91 5.44 -21.11 4.18
C LYS A 91 5.94 -20.41 2.91
N THR A 92 5.13 -19.54 2.32
CA THR A 92 5.55 -18.77 1.15
C THR A 92 6.55 -17.70 1.56
N GLN A 93 6.33 -17.04 2.70
CA GLN A 93 7.29 -16.07 3.25
C GLN A 93 8.65 -16.73 3.54
N GLU A 94 8.66 -17.89 4.19
CA GLU A 94 9.88 -18.66 4.43
C GLU A 94 10.63 -18.96 3.11
N LYS A 95 9.90 -19.33 2.06
CA LYS A 95 10.49 -19.57 0.74
C LYS A 95 11.02 -18.28 0.09
N GLU A 96 10.28 -17.18 0.19
CA GLU A 96 10.72 -15.88 -0.35
C GLU A 96 11.97 -15.32 0.38
N LEU A 97 12.13 -15.63 1.66
CA LEU A 97 13.29 -15.19 2.45
C LEU A 97 14.58 -15.92 2.08
N HIS A 98 14.51 -17.04 1.38
CA HIS A 98 15.64 -17.88 1.03
C HIS A 98 15.68 -18.18 -0.47
N ASP A 99 16.89 -18.36 -1.01
CA ASP A 99 17.10 -18.84 -2.36
C ASP A 99 16.84 -20.36 -2.46
N SER A 100 16.96 -20.92 -3.67
CA SER A 100 16.80 -22.36 -3.93
C SER A 100 17.81 -23.25 -3.18
N HIS A 101 18.88 -22.69 -2.64
CA HIS A 101 19.92 -23.38 -1.87
C HIS A 101 19.80 -23.15 -0.36
N GLY A 102 18.74 -22.41 0.09
CA GLY A 102 18.50 -22.09 1.48
C GLY A 102 19.34 -20.93 2.02
N SER A 103 20.06 -20.21 1.15
CA SER A 103 20.78 -18.99 1.55
C SER A 103 19.79 -17.85 1.76
N ARG A 104 20.00 -17.08 2.82
CA ARG A 104 19.13 -15.97 3.16
C ARG A 104 19.28 -14.82 2.15
N LEU A 105 18.19 -14.46 1.47
CA LEU A 105 18.15 -13.32 0.56
C LEU A 105 17.88 -12.00 1.28
N TYR A 106 17.00 -12.02 2.31
CA TYR A 106 16.54 -10.83 3.01
C TYR A 106 17.17 -10.73 4.42
N ARG A 107 17.60 -9.53 4.80
CA ARG A 107 18.17 -9.22 6.11
C ARG A 107 17.10 -8.69 7.07
N VAL A 108 16.09 -9.52 7.31
CA VAL A 108 14.85 -9.14 8.02
C VAL A 108 15.04 -8.77 9.49
N GLN A 109 16.17 -9.15 10.10
CA GLN A 109 16.48 -8.82 11.51
C GLN A 109 17.23 -7.50 11.66
N GLU A 110 17.78 -6.96 10.58
CA GLU A 110 18.58 -5.75 10.60
C GLU A 110 17.72 -4.50 10.70
N GLU A 111 18.29 -3.41 11.21
CA GLU A 111 17.62 -2.12 11.20
C GLU A 111 17.45 -1.63 9.77
N PRO A 112 16.28 -1.00 9.45
CA PRO A 112 16.02 -0.53 8.12
C PRO A 112 16.87 0.70 7.78
N VAL A 113 17.34 0.73 6.53
CA VAL A 113 17.98 1.92 5.95
C VAL A 113 17.00 2.77 5.16
N ILE A 114 15.80 2.25 4.92
CA ILE A 114 14.71 2.91 4.19
C ILE A 114 13.78 3.67 5.15
N TYR A 115 13.18 4.74 4.65
CA TYR A 115 12.27 5.60 5.41
C TYR A 115 11.24 6.29 4.49
N PRO A 116 10.09 6.77 5.04
CA PRO A 116 9.07 7.45 4.24
C PRO A 116 9.58 8.70 3.53
N LYS A 117 9.17 8.90 2.28
CA LYS A 117 9.57 10.03 1.43
C LYS A 117 11.10 10.12 1.23
N MET A 118 11.76 8.96 1.16
CA MET A 118 13.18 8.86 0.85
C MET A 118 13.45 9.47 -0.53
N SER A 119 14.46 10.34 -0.63
CA SER A 119 14.83 10.96 -1.91
C SER A 119 15.52 9.95 -2.84
N ASP A 120 15.50 10.21 -4.14
CA ASP A 120 16.23 9.42 -5.12
C ASP A 120 17.74 9.43 -4.84
N GLU A 121 18.28 10.54 -4.35
CA GLU A 121 19.69 10.64 -3.96
C GLU A 121 20.03 9.72 -2.80
N ASP A 122 19.20 9.69 -1.76
CA ASP A 122 19.38 8.79 -0.61
C ASP A 122 19.19 7.33 -1.00
N TRP A 123 18.19 7.07 -1.87
CA TRP A 123 17.97 5.76 -2.43
C TRP A 123 19.17 5.24 -3.22
N ASN A 124 19.70 6.03 -4.13
CA ASN A 124 20.87 5.66 -4.93
C ASN A 124 22.12 5.39 -4.09
N ARG A 125 22.23 6.02 -2.92
CA ARG A 125 23.33 5.73 -1.97
C ARG A 125 23.23 4.35 -1.32
N VAL A 126 22.01 3.86 -1.06
CA VAL A 126 21.78 2.59 -0.35
C VAL A 126 21.51 1.42 -1.29
N ALA A 127 20.84 1.65 -2.42
CA ALA A 127 20.51 0.62 -3.39
C ALA A 127 21.65 0.29 -4.34
N ASP A 128 22.54 1.26 -4.62
CA ASP A 128 23.65 1.16 -5.58
C ASP A 128 23.26 0.42 -6.89
N PRO A 129 22.23 0.87 -7.63
CA PRO A 129 21.66 0.13 -8.75
C PRO A 129 22.66 -0.10 -9.90
N GLU A 130 23.69 0.73 -10.03
CA GLU A 130 24.73 0.63 -11.06
C GLU A 130 26.05 0.03 -10.57
N GLY A 131 26.33 0.12 -9.25
CA GLY A 131 27.66 -0.11 -8.71
C GLY A 131 27.79 -1.34 -7.85
N ARG A 132 26.85 -2.33 -7.89
CA ARG A 132 26.90 -3.55 -7.06
C ARG A 132 28.33 -3.83 -6.66
N ARG A 133 28.73 -3.24 -5.53
CA ARG A 133 30.13 -3.14 -5.11
C ARG A 133 30.70 -4.54 -5.15
N LYS A 134 31.81 -4.70 -5.85
CA LYS A 134 32.46 -5.99 -6.10
C LYS A 134 32.49 -6.82 -4.82
N GLY A 135 31.58 -7.83 -4.72
CA GLY A 135 31.55 -8.82 -3.67
C GLY A 135 30.70 -8.54 -2.42
N GLU A 136 30.01 -7.40 -2.33
CA GLU A 136 29.01 -7.15 -1.29
C GLU A 136 27.62 -7.18 -1.91
N GLU A 137 26.78 -8.14 -1.53
CA GLU A 137 25.37 -8.12 -1.83
C GLU A 137 24.72 -7.00 -0.99
N VAL A 138 24.52 -5.83 -1.58
CA VAL A 138 23.75 -4.75 -0.96
C VAL A 138 22.28 -5.06 -1.16
N TYR A 139 21.60 -5.44 -0.08
CA TYR A 139 20.16 -5.59 -0.09
C TYR A 139 19.54 -4.43 0.70
N PRO A 140 18.91 -3.45 0.03
CA PRO A 140 18.49 -2.21 0.70
C PRO A 140 17.24 -2.37 1.56
N TYR A 141 16.47 -3.46 1.40
CA TYR A 141 15.23 -3.67 2.14
C TYR A 141 15.45 -4.45 3.45
N THR A 142 16.47 -4.02 4.23
CA THR A 142 16.70 -4.56 5.58
C THR A 142 15.50 -4.30 6.48
N GLY A 143 15.19 -5.23 7.37
CA GLY A 143 14.04 -5.11 8.28
C GLY A 143 12.67 -5.25 7.62
N VAL A 144 12.59 -5.65 6.34
CA VAL A 144 11.34 -5.82 5.59
C VAL A 144 11.02 -7.30 5.38
N LEU A 145 9.82 -7.72 5.76
CA LEU A 145 9.28 -9.05 5.46
C LEU A 145 8.42 -8.97 4.19
N PRO A 146 8.70 -9.73 3.12
CA PRO A 146 7.79 -9.83 1.98
C PRO A 146 6.48 -10.51 2.41
N ILE A 147 5.37 -9.81 2.25
CA ILE A 147 4.03 -10.30 2.62
C ILE A 147 3.09 -10.50 1.42
N GLY A 148 3.51 -10.13 0.22
CA GLY A 148 2.75 -10.29 -1.01
C GLY A 148 3.46 -9.72 -2.22
N THR A 149 2.90 -9.93 -3.42
CA THR A 149 3.39 -9.34 -4.66
C THR A 149 2.31 -8.51 -5.35
N GLN A 150 2.75 -7.49 -6.06
CA GLN A 150 1.89 -6.68 -6.93
C GLN A 150 2.05 -7.08 -8.41
N GLY A 151 2.90 -8.06 -8.68
CA GLY A 151 3.26 -8.53 -10.01
C GLY A 151 4.65 -8.06 -10.45
N CYS A 152 5.25 -8.78 -11.39
CA CYS A 152 6.63 -8.58 -11.82
C CYS A 152 7.59 -8.51 -10.62
N THR A 153 8.33 -7.42 -10.48
CA THR A 153 9.29 -7.18 -9.41
C THR A 153 8.73 -6.40 -8.22
N LEU A 154 7.49 -5.90 -8.35
CA LEU A 154 6.83 -5.09 -7.34
C LEU A 154 6.30 -5.93 -6.18
N MET A 155 6.68 -5.58 -4.97
CA MET A 155 6.43 -6.32 -3.76
C MET A 155 5.65 -5.51 -2.73
N THR A 156 4.92 -6.22 -1.88
CA THR A 156 4.33 -5.69 -0.66
C THR A 156 5.10 -6.23 0.53
N GLY A 157 5.69 -5.35 1.33
CA GLY A 157 6.47 -5.67 2.50
C GLY A 157 5.84 -5.18 3.80
N LEU A 158 6.29 -5.75 4.90
CA LEU A 158 5.93 -5.34 6.26
C LEU A 158 7.21 -5.01 7.02
N MET A 159 7.29 -3.82 7.60
CA MET A 159 8.43 -3.43 8.43
C MET A 159 8.47 -4.25 9.72
N LEU A 160 9.56 -4.97 9.97
CA LEU A 160 9.74 -5.81 11.16
C LEU A 160 10.51 -5.11 12.26
N THR A 161 11.38 -4.17 11.92
CA THR A 161 12.30 -3.48 12.83
C THR A 161 12.20 -1.96 12.65
N GLY A 162 12.88 -1.22 13.50
CA GLY A 162 12.98 0.23 13.42
C GLY A 162 11.71 1.00 13.75
N PRO A 163 11.70 2.31 13.50
CA PRO A 163 10.62 3.22 13.91
C PRO A 163 9.30 3.01 13.14
N TYR A 164 9.34 2.33 12.01
CA TYR A 164 8.19 2.06 11.15
C TYR A 164 7.64 0.64 11.31
N ARG A 165 8.07 -0.08 12.35
CA ARG A 165 7.63 -1.45 12.62
C ARG A 165 6.10 -1.60 12.56
N GLY A 166 5.63 -2.59 11.76
CA GLY A 166 4.20 -2.86 11.54
C GLY A 166 3.56 -2.08 10.39
N GLN A 167 4.25 -1.10 9.81
CA GLN A 167 3.78 -0.37 8.63
C GLN A 167 4.06 -1.18 7.36
N VAL A 168 3.15 -1.09 6.39
CA VAL A 168 3.30 -1.71 5.07
C VAL A 168 4.13 -0.78 4.17
N VAL A 169 4.98 -1.38 3.35
CA VAL A 169 5.84 -0.70 2.39
C VAL A 169 5.76 -1.41 1.04
N TYR A 170 5.67 -0.64 -0.05
CA TYR A 170 5.78 -1.14 -1.42
C TYR A 170 7.18 -0.90 -1.94
N TYR A 171 7.74 -1.89 -2.61
CA TYR A 171 9.12 -1.80 -3.09
C TYR A 171 9.32 -2.64 -4.36
N ASP A 172 10.39 -2.34 -5.08
CA ASP A 172 10.75 -2.99 -6.33
C ASP A 172 12.04 -3.80 -6.16
N ASN A 173 11.98 -5.11 -6.42
CA ASN A 173 13.15 -5.99 -6.36
C ASN A 173 14.21 -5.70 -7.44
N ASP A 174 13.86 -4.92 -8.47
CA ASP A 174 14.83 -4.41 -9.45
C ASP A 174 15.47 -3.08 -9.02
N PHE A 175 15.09 -2.58 -7.84
CA PHE A 175 15.64 -1.36 -7.24
C PHE A 175 15.46 -0.09 -8.08
N CYS A 176 14.41 -0.02 -8.89
CA CYS A 176 14.16 1.08 -9.83
C CYS A 176 13.84 2.44 -9.16
N GLY A 177 13.61 2.47 -7.87
CA GLY A 177 13.33 3.70 -7.12
C GLY A 177 13.15 3.46 -5.63
N PRO A 178 13.02 4.52 -4.84
CA PRO A 178 12.83 4.42 -3.41
C PRO A 178 11.51 3.71 -3.06
N PRO A 179 11.45 3.00 -1.91
CA PRO A 179 10.23 2.33 -1.49
C PRO A 179 9.17 3.33 -1.07
N PHE A 180 7.91 2.95 -1.29
CA PHE A 180 6.75 3.73 -0.91
C PHE A 180 6.13 3.18 0.38
N PHE A 181 6.15 3.98 1.44
CA PHE A 181 5.48 3.68 2.69
C PHE A 181 4.00 4.07 2.59
N VAL A 182 3.10 3.10 2.77
CA VAL A 182 1.66 3.42 2.79
C VAL A 182 1.33 4.36 3.95
N ARG A 183 0.25 5.13 3.81
CA ARG A 183 -0.11 6.15 4.82
C ARG A 183 -0.63 5.55 6.13
N GLU A 184 -1.18 4.35 6.07
CA GLU A 184 -1.66 3.60 7.22
C GLU A 184 -0.51 3.22 8.15
N LYS A 185 -0.69 3.41 9.46
CA LYS A 185 0.36 3.18 10.45
C LYS A 185 0.51 1.73 10.89
N GLY A 186 -0.43 0.85 10.49
CA GLY A 186 -0.42 -0.56 10.84
C GLY A 186 -1.04 -1.43 9.75
N PHE A 187 -0.73 -2.73 9.83
CA PHE A 187 -1.19 -3.72 8.88
C PHE A 187 -2.72 -3.84 8.82
N LEU A 188 -3.39 -3.86 9.98
CA LEU A 188 -4.84 -4.04 10.02
C LEU A 188 -5.59 -2.85 9.41
N SER A 189 -5.14 -1.64 9.65
CA SER A 189 -5.75 -0.44 9.07
C SER A 189 -5.60 -0.41 7.55
N TRP A 190 -4.45 -0.81 7.01
CA TRP A 190 -4.20 -0.96 5.59
C TRP A 190 -5.10 -2.05 4.97
N TYR A 191 -5.19 -3.22 5.58
CA TYR A 191 -6.02 -4.32 5.09
C TYR A 191 -7.52 -3.99 5.12
N GLU A 192 -7.98 -3.35 6.19
CA GLU A 192 -9.38 -2.92 6.33
C GLU A 192 -9.73 -1.82 5.31
N ARG A 193 -8.80 -0.89 5.03
CA ARG A 193 -8.98 0.11 3.98
C ARG A 193 -9.19 -0.54 2.62
N TRP A 194 -8.38 -1.52 2.26
CA TRP A 194 -8.55 -2.26 1.01
C TRP A 194 -9.96 -2.84 0.88
N LEU A 195 -10.44 -3.52 1.92
CA LEU A 195 -11.80 -4.08 1.92
C LEU A 195 -12.87 -2.99 1.76
N ARG A 196 -12.73 -1.87 2.44
CA ARG A 196 -13.65 -0.73 2.34
C ARG A 196 -13.67 -0.11 0.95
N GLU A 197 -12.52 0.04 0.31
CA GLU A 197 -12.41 0.60 -1.05
C GLU A 197 -13.03 -0.35 -2.08
N VAL A 198 -12.81 -1.67 -1.96
CA VAL A 198 -13.50 -2.67 -2.80
C VAL A 198 -15.01 -2.60 -2.62
N ILE A 199 -15.51 -2.55 -1.38
CA ILE A 199 -16.95 -2.46 -1.08
C ILE A 199 -17.55 -1.15 -1.63
N ALA A 200 -16.82 -0.06 -1.56
CA ALA A 200 -17.21 1.24 -2.10
C ALA A 200 -17.21 1.29 -3.65
N GLY A 201 -16.61 0.31 -4.31
CA GLY A 201 -16.51 0.25 -5.76
C GLY A 201 -15.44 1.18 -6.34
N TYR A 202 -14.44 1.60 -5.55
CA TYR A 202 -13.38 2.49 -6.04
C TYR A 202 -12.48 1.74 -7.05
N ASN A 203 -12.09 2.41 -8.12
CA ASN A 203 -11.16 1.88 -9.10
C ASN A 203 -9.72 2.01 -8.60
N ASP A 204 -8.96 0.91 -8.60
CA ASP A 204 -7.55 0.85 -8.23
C ASP A 204 -6.61 0.68 -9.43
N GLU A 205 -7.14 0.53 -10.65
CA GLU A 205 -6.31 0.34 -11.85
C GLU A 205 -5.52 1.59 -12.23
N GLU A 206 -6.12 2.78 -12.10
CA GLU A 206 -5.46 4.04 -12.50
C GLU A 206 -4.47 4.57 -11.46
N CYS A 207 -4.68 4.30 -10.17
CA CYS A 207 -3.87 4.91 -9.12
C CYS A 207 -3.24 3.92 -8.13
N GLY A 208 -3.49 2.63 -8.29
CA GLY A 208 -2.98 1.59 -7.38
C GLY A 208 -3.53 1.71 -5.95
N PHE A 209 -3.87 0.58 -5.34
CA PHE A 209 -4.29 0.58 -3.94
C PHE A 209 -3.13 0.98 -3.02
N GLY A 210 -3.39 1.86 -2.06
CA GLY A 210 -2.41 2.30 -1.06
C GLY A 210 -1.45 3.40 -1.53
N LEU A 211 -1.31 3.64 -2.84
CA LEU A 211 -0.52 4.74 -3.39
C LEU A 211 -1.24 6.09 -3.31
N ASN A 212 -2.54 6.07 -3.05
CA ASN A 212 -3.40 7.25 -2.96
C ASN A 212 -3.81 7.56 -1.50
N VAL A 213 -4.39 8.74 -1.27
CA VAL A 213 -4.93 9.16 0.03
C VAL A 213 -6.24 8.43 0.32
N ASP A 214 -6.40 7.88 1.54
CA ASP A 214 -7.68 7.31 1.98
C ASP A 214 -8.78 8.37 2.06
N GLY A 215 -10.00 7.96 1.82
CA GLY A 215 -11.19 8.79 1.96
C GLY A 215 -12.14 8.71 0.78
N ASN A 216 -13.38 9.11 1.03
CA ASN A 216 -14.39 9.32 0.00
C ASN A 216 -14.21 10.71 -0.65
N PRO A 217 -14.92 11.01 -1.75
CA PRO A 217 -14.73 12.28 -2.48
C PRO A 217 -14.97 13.54 -1.64
N ARG A 218 -15.83 13.47 -0.62
CA ARG A 218 -16.07 14.60 0.28
C ARG A 218 -14.91 14.78 1.26
N GLN A 219 -14.42 13.70 1.84
CA GLN A 219 -13.29 13.73 2.77
C GLN A 219 -12.02 14.25 2.08
N LEU A 220 -11.75 13.80 0.84
CA LEU A 220 -10.61 14.31 0.07
C LEU A 220 -10.75 15.81 -0.26
N MET A 221 -11.96 16.28 -0.54
CA MET A 221 -12.19 17.72 -0.73
C MET A 221 -11.92 18.53 0.55
N GLU A 222 -12.39 18.03 1.71
CA GLU A 222 -12.12 18.64 3.01
C GLU A 222 -10.62 18.66 3.34
N LEU A 223 -9.87 17.59 3.00
CA LEU A 223 -8.41 17.56 3.16
C LEU A 223 -7.72 18.56 2.23
N TYR A 224 -8.16 18.67 0.97
CA TYR A 224 -7.62 19.66 0.04
C TYR A 224 -7.83 21.10 0.52
N GLU A 225 -8.99 21.40 1.11
CA GLU A 225 -9.30 22.70 1.68
C GLU A 225 -8.40 23.06 2.88
N GLN A 226 -7.92 22.06 3.62
CA GLN A 226 -7.18 22.25 4.88
C GLN A 226 -5.67 22.31 4.67
N THR A 227 -5.13 21.82 3.56
CA THR A 227 -3.70 21.84 3.30
C THR A 227 -3.28 22.98 2.38
N GLU A 228 -2.13 23.59 2.71
CA GLU A 228 -1.44 24.55 1.85
C GLU A 228 -0.21 23.94 1.17
N ASP A 229 0.17 22.71 1.55
CA ASP A 229 1.32 22.00 0.98
C ASP A 229 1.02 21.57 -0.45
N PRO A 230 1.77 22.06 -1.46
CA PRO A 230 1.55 21.69 -2.85
C PRO A 230 1.70 20.19 -3.13
N GLU A 231 2.64 19.51 -2.46
CA GLU A 231 2.84 18.07 -2.64
C GLU A 231 1.62 17.28 -2.12
N GLU A 232 1.13 17.65 -0.94
CA GLU A 232 -0.06 17.02 -0.38
C GLU A 232 -1.31 17.30 -1.25
N ARG A 233 -1.46 18.52 -1.78
CA ARG A 233 -2.52 18.86 -2.74
C ARG A 233 -2.46 17.97 -3.98
N LYS A 234 -1.26 17.77 -4.54
CA LYS A 234 -1.06 16.89 -5.71
C LYS A 234 -1.48 15.44 -5.41
N GLU A 235 -1.06 14.90 -4.26
CA GLU A 235 -1.43 13.55 -3.83
C GLU A 235 -2.96 13.40 -3.62
N ILE A 236 -3.61 14.40 -3.07
CA ILE A 236 -5.08 14.42 -2.91
C ILE A 236 -5.78 14.45 -4.28
N ILE A 237 -5.32 15.28 -5.22
CA ILE A 237 -5.89 15.36 -6.57
C ILE A 237 -5.75 14.01 -7.28
N ASP A 238 -4.57 13.39 -7.23
CA ASP A 238 -4.32 12.08 -7.84
C ASP A 238 -5.24 11.01 -7.23
N SER A 239 -5.59 11.13 -5.97
CA SER A 239 -6.50 10.21 -5.30
C SER A 239 -7.94 10.26 -5.82
N TYR A 240 -8.32 11.29 -6.58
CA TYR A 240 -9.63 11.36 -7.23
C TYR A 240 -9.78 10.39 -8.40
N TYR A 241 -8.68 9.93 -9.00
CA TYR A 241 -8.74 8.97 -10.10
C TYR A 241 -9.32 7.61 -9.71
N LYS A 242 -9.42 7.31 -8.42
CA LYS A 242 -10.12 6.11 -7.93
C LYS A 242 -11.65 6.19 -8.01
N PHE A 243 -12.23 7.36 -8.29
CA PHE A 243 -13.68 7.55 -8.39
C PHE A 243 -14.14 7.57 -9.84
N GLU A 244 -15.34 7.06 -10.10
CA GLU A 244 -15.92 7.09 -11.44
C GLU A 244 -16.45 8.48 -11.82
N THR A 245 -16.98 9.23 -10.84
CA THR A 245 -17.63 10.53 -11.08
C THR A 245 -17.38 11.52 -9.96
N LEU A 246 -17.48 12.81 -10.30
CA LEU A 246 -17.58 13.91 -9.34
C LEU A 246 -19.01 14.46 -9.27
N THR A 247 -19.44 14.82 -8.09
CA THR A 247 -20.70 15.56 -7.88
C THR A 247 -20.62 16.97 -8.49
N GLY A 248 -21.76 17.57 -8.80
CA GLY A 248 -21.82 18.96 -9.29
C GLY A 248 -21.13 19.94 -8.34
N LYS A 249 -21.27 19.74 -7.00
CA LYS A 249 -20.60 20.56 -5.99
C LYS A 249 -19.07 20.46 -6.09
N GLN A 250 -18.53 19.25 -6.23
CA GLN A 250 -17.09 19.03 -6.37
C GLN A 250 -16.54 19.61 -7.67
N LYS A 251 -17.26 19.43 -8.80
CA LYS A 251 -16.89 20.03 -10.10
C LYS A 251 -16.79 21.55 -9.99
N THR A 252 -17.77 22.18 -9.36
CA THR A 252 -17.78 23.66 -9.17
C THR A 252 -16.64 24.09 -8.27
N TYR A 253 -16.41 23.40 -7.14
CA TYR A 253 -15.35 23.69 -6.19
C TYR A 253 -13.96 23.60 -6.85
N PHE A 254 -13.63 22.48 -7.48
CA PHE A 254 -12.31 22.30 -8.09
C PHE A 254 -12.08 23.19 -9.32
N LYS A 255 -13.15 23.57 -10.02
CA LYS A 255 -13.05 24.57 -11.09
C LYS A 255 -12.65 25.93 -10.53
N GLN A 256 -13.21 26.33 -9.39
CA GLN A 256 -12.83 27.56 -8.71
C GLN A 256 -11.39 27.46 -8.14
N ALA A 257 -11.07 26.36 -7.47
CA ALA A 257 -9.72 26.10 -6.96
C ALA A 257 -8.65 26.17 -8.07
N CYS A 258 -8.95 25.66 -9.26
CA CYS A 258 -8.05 25.73 -10.41
C CYS A 258 -7.78 27.17 -10.87
N VAL A 259 -8.74 28.07 -10.73
CA VAL A 259 -8.57 29.50 -11.08
C VAL A 259 -7.72 30.23 -10.05
N GLU A 260 -7.88 29.87 -8.77
CA GLU A 260 -7.22 30.50 -7.63
C GLU A 260 -5.82 29.92 -7.35
N GLU A 261 -5.52 28.74 -7.86
CA GLU A 261 -4.27 28.02 -7.63
C GLU A 261 -3.08 28.76 -8.25
N THR A 262 -2.08 29.03 -7.43
CA THR A 262 -0.84 29.73 -7.81
C THR A 262 0.30 28.77 -8.15
N ASP A 263 0.30 27.56 -7.57
CA ASP A 263 1.26 26.53 -7.91
C ASP A 263 0.89 25.89 -9.25
N MET A 264 1.83 25.96 -10.20
CA MET A 264 1.58 25.53 -11.58
C MET A 264 1.37 24.02 -11.69
N GLU A 265 2.08 23.20 -10.91
CA GLU A 265 1.96 21.75 -10.95
C GLU A 265 0.63 21.29 -10.34
N VAL A 266 0.23 21.88 -9.22
CA VAL A 266 -1.09 21.63 -8.60
C VAL A 266 -2.20 22.03 -9.58
N ARG A 267 -2.08 23.21 -10.19
CA ARG A 267 -3.06 23.70 -11.19
C ARG A 267 -3.15 22.76 -12.39
N MET A 268 -2.03 22.26 -12.88
CA MET A 268 -1.99 21.28 -13.97
C MET A 268 -2.72 19.99 -13.61
N LYS A 269 -2.47 19.45 -12.40
CA LYS A 269 -3.17 18.25 -11.92
C LYS A 269 -4.67 18.48 -11.77
N LEU A 270 -5.10 19.64 -11.26
CA LEU A 270 -6.52 20.02 -11.20
C LEU A 270 -7.16 20.03 -12.60
N ILE A 271 -6.51 20.65 -13.59
CA ILE A 271 -7.02 20.70 -14.97
C ILE A 271 -7.14 19.27 -15.53
N LYS A 272 -6.10 18.44 -15.40
CA LYS A 272 -6.12 17.04 -15.87
C LYS A 272 -7.26 16.26 -15.23
N MET A 273 -7.40 16.35 -13.91
CA MET A 273 -8.49 15.71 -13.17
C MET A 273 -9.87 16.19 -13.66
N LEU A 274 -10.07 17.50 -13.81
CA LEU A 274 -11.35 18.05 -14.25
C LEU A 274 -11.69 17.65 -15.70
N VAL A 275 -10.69 17.51 -16.57
CA VAL A 275 -10.87 16.97 -17.93
C VAL A 275 -11.27 15.50 -17.87
N ARG A 276 -10.59 14.69 -17.07
CA ARG A 276 -10.94 13.26 -16.85
C ARG A 276 -12.40 13.08 -16.44
N PHE A 277 -12.92 14.00 -15.62
CA PHE A 277 -14.32 13.99 -15.16
C PHE A 277 -15.27 14.78 -16.06
N HIS A 278 -14.84 15.10 -17.29
CA HIS A 278 -15.64 15.78 -18.31
C HIS A 278 -16.26 17.11 -17.83
N VAL A 279 -15.49 17.93 -17.11
CA VAL A 279 -15.93 19.25 -16.70
C VAL A 279 -15.83 20.22 -17.88
N PRO A 280 -16.94 20.89 -18.29
CA PRO A 280 -16.95 21.75 -19.46
C PRO A 280 -15.95 22.91 -19.37
N GLY A 281 -15.25 23.18 -20.47
CA GLY A 281 -14.30 24.28 -20.62
C GLY A 281 -12.86 23.95 -20.21
N MET A 282 -12.60 22.83 -19.53
CA MET A 282 -11.27 22.50 -19.05
C MET A 282 -10.29 22.08 -20.14
N THR A 283 -10.79 21.51 -21.25
CA THR A 283 -9.95 21.20 -22.44
C THR A 283 -9.27 22.45 -23.00
N LYS A 284 -9.97 23.58 -23.03
CA LYS A 284 -9.40 24.86 -23.48
C LYS A 284 -8.33 25.41 -22.51
N GLU A 285 -8.41 25.07 -21.24
CA GLU A 285 -7.37 25.46 -20.28
C GLU A 285 -6.08 24.64 -20.49
N ILE A 286 -6.18 23.38 -20.91
CA ILE A 286 -5.00 22.60 -21.34
C ILE A 286 -4.36 23.27 -22.57
N GLU A 287 -5.14 23.61 -23.61
CA GLU A 287 -4.63 24.24 -24.83
C GLU A 287 -3.84 25.52 -24.51
N LYS A 288 -4.35 26.37 -23.61
CA LYS A 288 -3.64 27.56 -23.15
C LYS A 288 -2.32 27.26 -22.47
N LEU A 289 -2.25 26.20 -21.64
CA LEU A 289 -1.01 25.80 -20.97
C LEU A 289 0.04 25.32 -21.97
N TRP A 290 -0.36 24.65 -23.05
CA TRP A 290 0.53 24.25 -24.14
C TRP A 290 1.11 25.48 -24.88
N GLU A 291 0.31 26.51 -25.12
CA GLU A 291 0.76 27.77 -25.75
C GLU A 291 1.79 28.52 -24.88
N TYR A 292 1.73 28.38 -23.55
CA TYR A 292 2.68 29.00 -22.61
C TYR A 292 3.98 28.21 -22.37
N GLY A 293 4.20 27.09 -23.10
CA GLY A 293 5.45 26.34 -23.02
C GLY A 293 5.65 25.53 -21.72
N ALA A 294 4.60 25.31 -20.94
CA ALA A 294 4.65 24.59 -19.67
C ALA A 294 4.87 23.06 -19.83
N TYR A 295 5.18 22.58 -21.05
CA TYR A 295 5.49 21.17 -21.36
C TYR A 295 6.83 21.00 -22.09
N ALA A 296 7.77 21.92 -21.89
CA ALA A 296 9.14 21.69 -22.32
C ALA A 296 9.96 21.17 -21.15
N GLU A 297 9.75 19.85 -20.82
CA GLU A 297 10.76 18.93 -20.30
C GLU A 297 10.12 17.57 -20.06
#